data_ef87febd103b06264d15ba794885df3c
#
_entry.id   ef87febd103b06264d15ba794885df3c
#
_cell.length_a   1.000
_cell.length_b   1.000
_cell.length_c   1.000
_cell.angle_alpha   90.00
_cell.angle_beta   90.00
_cell.angle_gamma   90.00
#
_symmetry.space_group_name_H-M   'P 1'
#
loop_
_entity.id
_entity.type
_entity.pdbx_description
1 polymer ?
#
loop_
_entity_poly.entity_id
_entity_poly.type
_entity_poly.pdbx_seq_one_letter_code
_entity_poly.pdbx_strand_id
1 'polypeptide(L)'
;MSNPLYPSLYQINTRVWLTALSRQLGRRATLDDIPDAELDRLAAMGIDWIWLLSVWQTGAAAQAVSSSNPEWRHDFEQTLPDLTEDDIPGSGFAITGYTVHRDLGGDTALARVRERMRQRGLKLMLDFVPNHMAPDHPWVEEHSEYFIPGTEMDLARAPKNYTWARRQRGDLLLAYGRDPYFDGWPDTLQLNYGNPALQEAMIGELTRISEQCDGVRCDMAMLVLPDVFERTWGIRAPLFWPEATSRVRERTPGFCFMAEVYWDREWDMQQQGFDYAYDKRLYDRLREGHARSVREHFHAGLDYQDKLARFLENHDEPRAATTFPSGQHEAAAVITFLAPGLRFFHQGQLEGRLKRISPHLGRAPEEPVNESLKQFYARLLEVLRRPAIRDGEWRLLECAPAWDGNGSNDAFIAFAWQGADGVRVLVAVNYAAHPSQCHVRGSFGDLGGRSWRLRDLLGDAVYDRDGNDLATNGLYLDVAPWQCHAFELVSRT
;
A
#
# COMPACT_ATOMS: atom_id res chain seq x y z
N MET A 1 18.10 -10.23 -13.10
CA MET A 1 18.52 -9.66 -11.81
C MET A 1 17.67 -10.33 -10.74
N SER A 2 18.23 -10.69 -9.58
CA SER A 2 17.47 -11.19 -8.44
C SER A 2 16.53 -10.11 -7.95
N ASN A 3 15.33 -10.49 -7.47
CA ASN A 3 14.44 -9.54 -6.81
C ASN A 3 15.12 -9.04 -5.54
N PRO A 4 15.03 -7.73 -5.22
CA PRO A 4 15.51 -7.23 -3.93
C PRO A 4 14.67 -7.83 -2.80
N LEU A 5 15.29 -8.02 -1.62
CA LEU A 5 14.60 -8.51 -0.42
C LEU A 5 13.52 -7.49 0.02
N TYR A 6 13.84 -6.20 -0.09
CA TYR A 6 12.96 -5.10 0.29
C TYR A 6 12.63 -4.21 -0.92
N PRO A 7 11.65 -4.60 -1.75
CA PRO A 7 11.31 -3.88 -2.97
C PRO A 7 10.50 -2.61 -2.70
N SER A 8 10.46 -1.73 -3.71
CA SER A 8 9.62 -0.54 -3.73
C SER A 8 8.47 -0.69 -4.72
N LEU A 9 7.25 -0.40 -4.28
CA LEU A 9 6.03 -0.41 -5.08
C LEU A 9 5.50 1.01 -5.23
N TYR A 10 5.05 1.35 -6.44
CA TYR A 10 4.40 2.62 -6.75
C TYR A 10 2.99 2.37 -7.26
N GLN A 11 1.98 2.79 -6.48
CA GLN A 11 0.56 2.70 -6.84
C GLN A 11 0.17 3.88 -7.71
N ILE A 12 -0.52 3.62 -8.82
CA ILE A 12 -1.03 4.61 -9.76
C ILE A 12 -2.54 4.44 -9.91
N ASN A 13 -3.31 5.52 -9.73
CA ASN A 13 -4.70 5.54 -10.17
C ASN A 13 -4.73 5.63 -11.69
N THR A 14 -4.95 4.49 -12.35
CA THR A 14 -4.84 4.35 -13.80
C THR A 14 -5.81 5.26 -14.54
N ARG A 15 -7.06 5.35 -14.08
CA ARG A 15 -8.08 6.20 -14.72
C ARG A 15 -7.72 7.66 -14.66
N VAL A 16 -7.27 8.13 -13.49
CA VAL A 16 -6.81 9.52 -13.29
C VAL A 16 -5.61 9.83 -14.17
N TRP A 17 -4.63 8.92 -14.23
CA TRP A 17 -3.44 9.12 -15.05
C TRP A 17 -3.78 9.18 -16.54
N LEU A 18 -4.59 8.25 -17.04
CA LEU A 18 -5.00 8.25 -18.45
C LEU A 18 -5.89 9.46 -18.80
N THR A 19 -6.69 9.97 -17.86
CA THR A 19 -7.43 11.23 -18.06
C THR A 19 -6.48 12.41 -18.22
N ALA A 20 -5.43 12.50 -17.40
CA ALA A 20 -4.41 13.53 -17.55
C ALA A 20 -3.67 13.43 -18.90
N LEU A 21 -3.29 12.22 -19.30
CA LEU A 21 -2.69 11.97 -20.62
C LEU A 21 -3.65 12.32 -21.77
N SER A 22 -4.93 12.01 -21.63
CA SER A 22 -5.98 12.33 -22.63
C SER A 22 -6.06 13.83 -22.89
N ARG A 23 -5.99 14.65 -21.83
CA ARG A 23 -5.97 16.12 -21.94
C ARG A 23 -4.73 16.63 -22.67
N GLN A 24 -3.55 16.04 -22.39
CA GLN A 24 -2.30 16.40 -23.05
C GLN A 24 -2.31 16.02 -24.55
N LEU A 25 -2.91 14.89 -24.89
CA LEU A 25 -2.96 14.37 -26.25
C LEU A 25 -4.12 14.94 -27.09
N GLY A 26 -5.11 15.58 -26.45
CA GLY A 26 -6.33 16.06 -27.13
C GLY A 26 -7.23 14.93 -27.65
N ARG A 27 -7.04 13.69 -27.17
CA ARG A 27 -7.84 12.50 -27.47
C ARG A 27 -7.85 11.55 -26.28
N ARG A 28 -8.76 10.59 -26.25
CA ARG A 28 -8.73 9.55 -25.22
C ARG A 28 -7.42 8.76 -25.27
N ALA A 29 -6.72 8.72 -24.14
CA ALA A 29 -5.53 7.91 -23.94
C ALA A 29 -5.92 6.51 -23.42
N THR A 30 -5.10 5.53 -23.76
CA THR A 30 -5.18 4.15 -23.30
C THR A 30 -3.86 3.76 -22.62
N LEU A 31 -3.74 2.52 -22.12
CA LEU A 31 -2.49 2.00 -21.56
C LEU A 31 -1.31 2.04 -22.56
N ASP A 32 -1.61 2.02 -23.87
CA ASP A 32 -0.58 2.17 -24.92
C ASP A 32 0.04 3.55 -24.97
N ASP A 33 -0.69 4.57 -24.53
CA ASP A 33 -0.25 5.96 -24.55
C ASP A 33 0.63 6.35 -23.34
N ILE A 34 0.80 5.44 -22.37
CA ILE A 34 1.72 5.67 -21.24
C ILE A 34 3.13 5.91 -21.81
N PRO A 35 3.77 7.07 -21.54
CA PRO A 35 5.09 7.39 -22.12
C PRO A 35 6.19 6.47 -21.59
N ASP A 36 7.08 6.01 -22.48
CA ASP A 36 8.28 5.26 -22.07
C ASP A 36 9.15 6.04 -21.07
N ALA A 37 9.25 7.36 -21.25
CA ALA A 37 9.98 8.23 -20.34
C ALA A 37 9.46 8.16 -18.89
N GLU A 38 8.16 7.94 -18.66
CA GLU A 38 7.61 7.78 -17.32
C GLU A 38 7.99 6.42 -16.71
N LEU A 39 7.99 5.36 -17.52
CA LEU A 39 8.45 4.04 -17.07
C LEU A 39 9.95 4.07 -16.77
N ASP A 40 10.75 4.75 -17.61
CA ASP A 40 12.18 4.97 -17.39
C ASP A 40 12.43 5.76 -16.11
N ARG A 41 11.63 6.81 -15.85
CA ARG A 41 11.71 7.63 -14.63
C ARG A 41 11.44 6.77 -13.38
N LEU A 42 10.38 5.98 -13.38
CA LEU A 42 10.04 5.12 -12.25
C LEU A 42 11.12 4.07 -11.98
N ALA A 43 11.64 3.42 -13.02
CA ALA A 43 12.76 2.49 -12.90
C ALA A 43 14.02 3.17 -12.36
N ALA A 44 14.35 4.37 -12.84
CA ALA A 44 15.51 5.15 -12.37
C ALA A 44 15.37 5.59 -10.90
N MET A 45 14.15 5.76 -10.40
CA MET A 45 13.87 6.06 -8.99
C MET A 45 14.07 4.83 -8.09
N GLY A 46 14.26 3.62 -8.65
CA GLY A 46 14.40 2.36 -7.90
C GLY A 46 13.07 1.71 -7.53
N ILE A 47 12.02 2.04 -8.26
CA ILE A 47 10.74 1.32 -8.17
C ILE A 47 10.90 -0.06 -8.81
N ASP A 48 10.37 -1.08 -8.16
CA ASP A 48 10.40 -2.49 -8.62
C ASP A 48 9.03 -2.93 -9.12
N TRP A 49 7.98 -2.41 -8.50
CA TRP A 49 6.59 -2.78 -8.77
C TRP A 49 5.76 -1.54 -9.12
N ILE A 50 4.96 -1.65 -10.16
CA ILE A 50 3.91 -0.67 -10.48
C ILE A 50 2.57 -1.35 -10.25
N TRP A 51 1.76 -0.80 -9.35
CA TRP A 51 0.38 -1.21 -9.17
C TRP A 51 -0.53 -0.27 -9.95
N LEU A 52 -1.13 -0.80 -11.02
CA LEU A 52 -2.16 -0.11 -11.80
C LEU A 52 -3.53 -0.38 -11.19
N LEU A 53 -4.02 0.55 -10.37
CA LEU A 53 -5.31 0.49 -9.70
C LEU A 53 -6.46 0.66 -10.70
N SER A 54 -7.53 -0.12 -10.55
CA SER A 54 -8.82 0.05 -11.24
C SER A 54 -8.77 -0.17 -12.77
N VAL A 55 -8.10 -1.23 -13.21
CA VAL A 55 -8.01 -1.54 -14.65
C VAL A 55 -9.17 -2.40 -15.18
N TRP A 56 -9.90 -3.10 -14.28
CA TRP A 56 -10.89 -4.08 -14.66
C TRP A 56 -12.18 -3.47 -15.24
N GLN A 57 -12.95 -4.30 -15.92
CA GLN A 57 -14.25 -3.90 -16.48
C GLN A 57 -15.22 -3.56 -15.36
N THR A 58 -15.86 -2.40 -15.46
CA THR A 58 -16.93 -1.94 -14.58
C THR A 58 -18.20 -1.70 -15.38
N GLY A 59 -19.35 -1.63 -14.71
CA GLY A 59 -20.66 -1.52 -15.32
C GLY A 59 -21.41 -0.23 -14.98
N ALA A 60 -22.57 -0.07 -15.63
CA ALA A 60 -23.40 1.11 -15.48
C ALA A 60 -24.12 1.17 -14.12
N ALA A 61 -24.39 0.02 -13.49
CA ALA A 61 -25.10 -0.03 -12.21
C ALA A 61 -24.30 0.65 -11.09
N ALA A 62 -23.03 0.29 -10.95
CA ALA A 62 -22.16 0.90 -9.95
C ALA A 62 -21.88 2.39 -10.24
N GLN A 63 -21.74 2.76 -11.52
CA GLN A 63 -21.61 4.17 -11.90
C GLN A 63 -22.86 4.98 -11.52
N ALA A 64 -24.06 4.47 -11.77
CA ALA A 64 -25.30 5.13 -11.41
C ALA A 64 -25.41 5.34 -9.88
N VAL A 65 -25.01 4.35 -9.08
CA VAL A 65 -24.94 4.49 -7.61
C VAL A 65 -23.96 5.60 -7.21
N SER A 66 -22.76 5.59 -7.79
CA SER A 66 -21.72 6.60 -7.48
C SER A 66 -22.16 8.03 -7.82
N SER A 67 -22.84 8.21 -8.97
CA SER A 67 -23.31 9.52 -9.41
C SER A 67 -24.52 10.03 -8.60
N SER A 68 -25.35 9.12 -8.08
CA SER A 68 -26.61 9.48 -7.38
C SER A 68 -26.50 9.51 -5.86
N ASN A 69 -25.42 8.95 -5.27
CA ASN A 69 -25.23 8.96 -3.81
C ASN A 69 -24.89 10.37 -3.31
N PRO A 70 -25.75 11.01 -2.47
CA PRO A 70 -25.57 12.41 -2.09
C PRO A 70 -24.31 12.65 -1.23
N GLU A 71 -23.94 11.68 -0.38
CA GLU A 71 -22.78 11.80 0.51
C GLU A 71 -21.50 11.75 -0.31
N TRP A 72 -21.40 10.77 -1.23
CA TRP A 72 -20.23 10.64 -2.10
C TRP A 72 -20.09 11.82 -3.06
N ARG A 73 -21.22 12.28 -3.61
CA ARG A 73 -21.22 13.43 -4.51
C ARG A 73 -20.72 14.70 -3.81
N HIS A 74 -21.12 14.91 -2.57
CA HIS A 74 -20.60 16.03 -1.77
C HIS A 74 -19.07 15.97 -1.62
N ASP A 75 -18.51 14.80 -1.31
CA ASP A 75 -17.06 14.61 -1.21
C ASP A 75 -16.35 14.81 -2.57
N PHE A 76 -16.98 14.37 -3.67
CA PHE A 76 -16.44 14.59 -5.01
C PHE A 76 -16.39 16.08 -5.36
N GLU A 77 -17.43 16.84 -5.05
CA GLU A 77 -17.50 18.28 -5.27
C GLU A 77 -16.47 19.05 -4.42
N GLN A 78 -16.18 18.59 -3.22
CA GLN A 78 -15.07 19.13 -2.41
C GLN A 78 -13.69 18.87 -3.02
N THR A 79 -13.53 17.72 -3.68
CA THR A 79 -12.29 17.34 -4.36
C THR A 79 -12.16 18.06 -5.70
N LEU A 80 -13.24 18.13 -6.47
CA LEU A 80 -13.35 18.74 -7.80
C LEU A 80 -14.48 19.76 -7.80
N PRO A 81 -14.21 21.06 -7.52
CA PRO A 81 -15.24 22.10 -7.54
C PRO A 81 -15.93 22.29 -8.90
N ASP A 82 -15.29 21.87 -9.97
CA ASP A 82 -15.77 21.86 -11.36
C ASP A 82 -16.20 20.45 -11.82
N LEU A 83 -16.68 19.62 -10.88
CA LEU A 83 -17.11 18.23 -11.13
C LEU A 83 -18.16 18.16 -12.25
N THR A 84 -17.96 17.18 -13.15
CA THR A 84 -18.93 16.80 -14.19
C THR A 84 -19.28 15.32 -14.05
N GLU A 85 -20.35 14.86 -14.70
CA GLU A 85 -20.73 13.44 -14.69
C GLU A 85 -19.66 12.54 -15.33
N ASP A 86 -18.92 13.03 -16.30
CA ASP A 86 -17.80 12.31 -16.93
C ASP A 86 -16.63 12.05 -15.98
N ASP A 87 -16.53 12.81 -14.89
CA ASP A 87 -15.52 12.62 -13.85
C ASP A 87 -15.84 11.46 -12.91
N ILE A 88 -17.06 10.87 -12.99
CA ILE A 88 -17.56 9.80 -12.12
C ILE A 88 -17.73 8.49 -12.90
N PRO A 89 -16.66 7.76 -13.23
CA PRO A 89 -16.76 6.45 -13.88
C PRO A 89 -17.30 5.34 -12.95
N GLY A 90 -17.48 5.61 -11.66
CA GLY A 90 -17.85 4.63 -10.64
C GLY A 90 -16.62 3.95 -10.00
N SER A 91 -16.88 3.15 -8.97
CA SER A 91 -15.83 2.43 -8.24
C SER A 91 -15.06 1.47 -9.15
N GLY A 92 -13.74 1.53 -9.09
CA GLY A 92 -12.87 0.55 -9.73
C GLY A 92 -12.90 -0.83 -9.09
N PHE A 93 -13.54 -0.97 -7.92
CA PHE A 93 -13.72 -2.22 -7.19
C PHE A 93 -15.11 -2.85 -7.39
N ALA A 94 -16.08 -2.11 -7.95
CA ALA A 94 -17.36 -2.65 -8.38
C ALA A 94 -17.24 -3.21 -9.82
N ILE A 95 -16.60 -4.37 -9.94
CA ILE A 95 -16.24 -4.96 -11.23
C ILE A 95 -17.34 -5.85 -11.80
N THR A 96 -17.42 -5.91 -13.13
CA THR A 96 -18.29 -6.80 -13.90
C THR A 96 -17.52 -7.96 -14.54
N GLY A 97 -16.21 -8.04 -14.34
CA GLY A 97 -15.34 -9.11 -14.80
C GLY A 97 -13.87 -8.72 -14.79
N TYR A 98 -13.01 -9.73 -14.81
CA TYR A 98 -11.54 -9.57 -14.82
C TYR A 98 -10.97 -9.51 -16.23
N THR A 99 -11.58 -8.68 -17.09
CA THR A 99 -11.00 -8.22 -18.35
C THR A 99 -10.69 -6.73 -18.22
N VAL A 100 -9.64 -6.27 -18.87
CA VAL A 100 -9.26 -4.85 -18.81
C VAL A 100 -10.34 -4.00 -19.46
N HIS A 101 -10.70 -2.90 -18.80
CA HIS A 101 -11.75 -2.01 -19.28
C HIS A 101 -11.44 -1.54 -20.72
N ARG A 102 -12.44 -1.65 -21.61
CA ARG A 102 -12.30 -1.31 -23.04
C ARG A 102 -11.74 0.10 -23.26
N ASP A 103 -12.14 1.04 -22.41
CA ASP A 103 -11.71 2.44 -22.50
C ASP A 103 -10.24 2.65 -22.13
N LEU A 104 -9.62 1.66 -21.49
CA LEU A 104 -8.18 1.63 -21.20
C LEU A 104 -7.38 0.89 -22.28
N GLY A 105 -8.04 0.36 -23.32
CA GLY A 105 -7.42 -0.35 -24.44
C GLY A 105 -7.48 -1.88 -24.37
N GLY A 106 -8.16 -2.44 -23.34
CA GLY A 106 -8.38 -3.88 -23.18
C GLY A 106 -7.11 -4.66 -22.84
N ASP A 107 -7.25 -5.99 -22.76
CA ASP A 107 -6.18 -6.92 -22.36
C ASP A 107 -4.92 -6.80 -23.24
N THR A 108 -5.08 -6.50 -24.52
CA THR A 108 -3.98 -6.35 -25.46
C THR A 108 -3.09 -5.15 -25.13
N ALA A 109 -3.68 -4.02 -24.71
CA ALA A 109 -2.94 -2.84 -24.28
C ALA A 109 -2.23 -3.10 -22.95
N LEU A 110 -2.87 -3.82 -22.02
CA LEU A 110 -2.23 -4.25 -20.77
C LEU A 110 -1.01 -5.14 -21.06
N ALA A 111 -1.13 -6.11 -21.95
CA ALA A 111 -0.01 -6.99 -22.30
C ALA A 111 1.18 -6.20 -22.88
N ARG A 112 0.93 -5.18 -23.72
CA ARG A 112 1.99 -4.34 -24.28
C ARG A 112 2.65 -3.45 -23.22
N VAL A 113 1.89 -2.82 -22.33
CA VAL A 113 2.49 -2.00 -21.26
C VAL A 113 3.26 -2.88 -20.26
N ARG A 114 2.77 -4.08 -19.92
CA ARG A 114 3.49 -5.05 -19.08
C ARG A 114 4.84 -5.42 -19.71
N GLU A 115 4.88 -5.70 -21.02
CA GLU A 115 6.14 -6.01 -21.70
C GLU A 115 7.12 -4.84 -21.67
N ARG A 116 6.64 -3.60 -21.87
CA ARG A 116 7.46 -2.38 -21.74
C ARG A 116 8.00 -2.17 -20.32
N MET A 117 7.20 -2.49 -19.29
CA MET A 117 7.62 -2.52 -17.89
C MET A 117 8.70 -3.57 -17.65
N ARG A 118 8.48 -4.79 -18.14
CA ARG A 118 9.43 -5.91 -17.98
C ARG A 118 10.79 -5.62 -18.59
N GLN A 119 10.86 -4.93 -19.74
CA GLN A 119 12.10 -4.50 -20.39
C GLN A 119 12.93 -3.54 -19.51
N ARG A 120 12.29 -2.89 -18.52
CA ARG A 120 12.90 -1.97 -17.54
C ARG A 120 13.13 -2.59 -16.17
N GLY A 121 12.85 -3.89 -16.03
CA GLY A 121 12.92 -4.59 -14.75
C GLY A 121 11.77 -4.28 -13.79
N LEU A 122 10.72 -3.61 -14.28
CA LEU A 122 9.51 -3.30 -13.52
C LEU A 122 8.51 -4.46 -13.59
N LYS A 123 7.87 -4.75 -12.48
CA LYS A 123 6.80 -5.75 -12.34
C LYS A 123 5.44 -5.07 -12.25
N LEU A 124 4.42 -5.74 -12.76
CA LEU A 124 3.05 -5.28 -12.75
C LEU A 124 2.24 -5.94 -11.64
N MET A 125 1.60 -5.14 -10.79
CA MET A 125 0.58 -5.57 -9.82
C MET A 125 -0.79 -5.04 -10.24
N LEU A 126 -1.84 -5.88 -10.09
CA LEU A 126 -3.23 -5.53 -10.35
C LEU A 126 -4.10 -5.86 -9.14
N ASP A 127 -5.38 -5.46 -9.16
CA ASP A 127 -6.33 -5.76 -8.10
C ASP A 127 -6.95 -7.15 -8.28
N PHE A 128 -7.21 -7.84 -7.17
CA PHE A 128 -8.15 -8.93 -7.07
C PHE A 128 -9.19 -8.59 -6.02
N VAL A 129 -10.47 -8.62 -6.36
CA VAL A 129 -11.59 -8.23 -5.50
C VAL A 129 -12.35 -9.48 -5.06
N PRO A 130 -11.97 -10.13 -3.93
CA PRO A 130 -12.57 -11.41 -3.56
C PRO A 130 -13.96 -11.27 -2.94
N ASN A 131 -14.25 -10.16 -2.26
CA ASN A 131 -15.40 -10.07 -1.37
C ASN A 131 -16.73 -9.83 -2.11
N HIS A 132 -16.73 -9.11 -3.23
CA HIS A 132 -17.93 -8.61 -3.87
C HIS A 132 -17.76 -8.41 -5.38
N MET A 133 -18.87 -8.21 -6.10
CA MET A 133 -18.93 -7.85 -7.51
C MET A 133 -19.96 -6.72 -7.71
N ALA A 134 -19.94 -6.08 -8.89
CA ALA A 134 -20.95 -5.08 -9.24
C ALA A 134 -22.36 -5.67 -9.35
N PRO A 135 -23.44 -4.88 -9.16
CA PRO A 135 -24.82 -5.36 -9.25
C PRO A 135 -25.21 -5.86 -10.66
N ASP A 136 -24.51 -5.41 -11.69
CA ASP A 136 -24.68 -5.84 -13.09
C ASP A 136 -23.60 -6.85 -13.55
N HIS A 137 -22.92 -7.52 -12.62
CA HIS A 137 -22.03 -8.63 -12.96
C HIS A 137 -22.82 -9.79 -13.60
N PRO A 138 -22.33 -10.42 -14.68
CA PRO A 138 -23.02 -11.53 -15.35
C PRO A 138 -23.46 -12.69 -14.44
N TRP A 139 -22.69 -12.96 -13.39
CA TRP A 139 -23.03 -14.00 -12.41
C TRP A 139 -24.34 -13.74 -11.66
N VAL A 140 -24.81 -12.49 -11.58
CA VAL A 140 -26.12 -12.20 -10.95
C VAL A 140 -27.24 -12.89 -11.69
N GLU A 141 -27.15 -12.98 -13.01
CA GLU A 141 -28.11 -13.69 -13.87
C GLU A 141 -27.79 -15.19 -14.00
N GLU A 142 -26.50 -15.54 -14.20
CA GLU A 142 -26.05 -16.88 -14.57
C GLU A 142 -25.84 -17.80 -13.35
N HIS A 143 -25.35 -17.23 -12.24
CA HIS A 143 -24.89 -17.93 -11.04
C HIS A 143 -25.30 -17.18 -9.77
N SER A 144 -26.61 -16.90 -9.62
CA SER A 144 -27.11 -16.16 -8.46
C SER A 144 -26.83 -16.85 -7.11
N GLU A 145 -26.59 -18.15 -7.12
CA GLU A 145 -26.16 -18.93 -5.94
C GLU A 145 -24.74 -18.57 -5.46
N TYR A 146 -23.98 -17.79 -6.23
CA TYR A 146 -22.69 -17.25 -5.82
C TYR A 146 -22.81 -16.04 -4.89
N PHE A 147 -24.01 -15.49 -4.72
CA PHE A 147 -24.24 -14.31 -3.88
C PHE A 147 -24.96 -14.68 -2.58
N ILE A 148 -24.83 -13.82 -1.56
CA ILE A 148 -25.56 -13.95 -0.30
C ILE A 148 -27.01 -13.50 -0.52
N PRO A 149 -27.99 -14.41 -0.39
CA PRO A 149 -29.40 -14.04 -0.49
C PRO A 149 -29.87 -13.31 0.76
N GLY A 150 -30.85 -12.42 0.61
CA GLY A 150 -31.60 -11.81 1.72
C GLY A 150 -33.03 -12.29 1.75
N THR A 151 -33.72 -12.01 2.86
CA THR A 151 -35.17 -12.16 3.00
C THR A 151 -35.81 -10.78 3.18
N GLU A 152 -37.13 -10.67 2.96
CA GLU A 152 -37.85 -9.42 3.22
C GLU A 152 -37.70 -8.95 4.68
N MET A 153 -37.54 -9.90 5.61
CA MET A 153 -37.29 -9.61 7.01
C MET A 153 -35.88 -9.01 7.22
N ASP A 154 -34.87 -9.51 6.50
CA ASP A 154 -33.50 -8.95 6.52
C ASP A 154 -33.50 -7.53 5.97
N LEU A 155 -34.18 -7.30 4.85
CA LEU A 155 -34.34 -5.96 4.25
C LEU A 155 -35.07 -5.00 5.21
N ALA A 156 -36.15 -5.44 5.85
CA ALA A 156 -36.87 -4.61 6.81
C ALA A 156 -36.02 -4.27 8.06
N ARG A 157 -35.18 -5.22 8.50
CA ARG A 157 -34.29 -5.04 9.66
C ARG A 157 -33.07 -4.17 9.36
N ALA A 158 -32.49 -4.33 8.18
CA ALA A 158 -31.23 -3.68 7.78
C ALA A 158 -31.30 -3.21 6.31
N PRO A 159 -32.09 -2.18 5.99
CA PRO A 159 -32.35 -1.75 4.61
C PRO A 159 -31.11 -1.28 3.86
N LYS A 160 -30.07 -0.87 4.57
CA LYS A 160 -28.80 -0.46 3.98
C LYS A 160 -27.87 -1.61 3.62
N ASN A 161 -28.24 -2.86 3.97
CA ASN A 161 -27.40 -4.03 3.75
C ASN A 161 -27.93 -4.96 2.66
N TYR A 162 -29.10 -4.67 2.08
CA TYR A 162 -29.74 -5.53 1.08
C TYR A 162 -30.39 -4.71 -0.02
N THR A 163 -30.47 -5.31 -1.22
CA THR A 163 -31.11 -4.69 -2.40
C THR A 163 -31.80 -5.72 -3.28
N TRP A 164 -32.82 -5.30 -4.00
CA TRP A 164 -33.42 -6.09 -5.08
C TRP A 164 -32.54 -6.01 -6.34
N ALA A 165 -31.83 -7.09 -6.64
CA ALA A 165 -31.08 -7.26 -7.87
C ALA A 165 -32.04 -7.66 -9.00
N ARG A 166 -32.10 -6.84 -10.05
CA ARG A 166 -32.96 -7.07 -11.23
C ARG A 166 -32.34 -8.16 -12.11
N ARG A 167 -33.18 -9.13 -12.53
CA ARG A 167 -32.80 -10.21 -13.43
C ARG A 167 -33.91 -10.52 -14.42
N GLN A 168 -33.56 -11.12 -15.57
CA GLN A 168 -34.55 -11.57 -16.58
C GLN A 168 -35.47 -12.67 -16.01
N ARG A 169 -34.97 -13.52 -15.11
CA ARG A 169 -35.69 -14.62 -14.46
C ARG A 169 -36.47 -14.23 -13.20
N GLY A 170 -36.57 -12.93 -12.92
CA GLY A 170 -37.21 -12.38 -11.72
C GLY A 170 -36.22 -11.85 -10.74
N ASP A 171 -36.60 -10.76 -10.05
CA ASP A 171 -35.74 -10.06 -9.10
C ASP A 171 -35.39 -10.96 -7.90
N LEU A 172 -34.16 -10.81 -7.40
CA LEU A 172 -33.69 -11.46 -6.18
C LEU A 172 -33.27 -10.44 -5.15
N LEU A 173 -33.60 -10.70 -3.88
CA LEU A 173 -33.06 -9.92 -2.78
C LEU A 173 -31.67 -10.45 -2.43
N LEU A 174 -30.65 -9.61 -2.59
CA LEU A 174 -29.24 -9.95 -2.34
C LEU A 174 -28.62 -8.97 -1.33
N ALA A 175 -27.60 -9.43 -0.64
CA ALA A 175 -26.83 -8.60 0.27
C ALA A 175 -25.83 -7.73 -0.50
N TYR A 176 -25.67 -6.48 -0.07
CA TYR A 176 -24.51 -5.67 -0.46
C TYR A 176 -23.21 -6.23 0.10
N GLY A 177 -22.09 -5.99 -0.60
CA GLY A 177 -20.75 -6.20 -0.03
C GLY A 177 -20.57 -5.35 1.21
N ARG A 178 -19.99 -5.91 2.27
CA ARG A 178 -19.71 -5.16 3.50
C ARG A 178 -18.68 -5.86 4.38
N ASP A 179 -18.16 -5.13 5.33
CA ASP A 179 -17.45 -5.65 6.48
C ASP A 179 -18.40 -5.88 7.69
N PRO A 180 -17.92 -6.47 8.80
CA PRO A 180 -18.78 -6.76 9.96
C PRO A 180 -19.17 -5.51 10.78
N TYR A 181 -18.64 -4.33 10.51
CA TYR A 181 -18.77 -3.16 11.39
C TYR A 181 -19.57 -2.01 10.76
N PHE A 182 -19.67 -1.96 9.42
CA PHE A 182 -20.30 -0.88 8.69
C PHE A 182 -21.47 -1.37 7.83
N ASP A 183 -22.28 -0.42 7.36
CA ASP A 183 -23.35 -0.69 6.41
C ASP A 183 -22.80 -1.16 5.06
N GLY A 184 -23.64 -1.78 4.25
CA GLY A 184 -23.28 -2.30 2.94
C GLY A 184 -22.84 -1.24 1.94
N TRP A 185 -21.93 -1.61 1.06
CA TRP A 185 -21.49 -0.78 -0.08
C TRP A 185 -22.50 -0.89 -1.23
N PRO A 186 -23.30 0.16 -1.50
CA PRO A 186 -24.50 0.05 -2.35
C PRO A 186 -24.22 -0.18 -3.84
N ASP A 187 -22.98 -0.04 -4.25
CA ASP A 187 -22.48 -0.32 -5.61
C ASP A 187 -21.95 -1.75 -5.80
N THR A 188 -22.12 -2.63 -4.80
CA THR A 188 -21.59 -4.00 -4.80
C THR A 188 -22.62 -5.02 -4.33
N LEU A 189 -22.41 -6.30 -4.67
CA LEU A 189 -23.13 -7.46 -4.14
C LEU A 189 -22.16 -8.47 -3.52
N GLN A 190 -22.51 -8.99 -2.35
CA GLN A 190 -21.67 -9.88 -1.54
C GLN A 190 -21.58 -11.29 -2.14
N LEU A 191 -20.36 -11.77 -2.34
CA LEU A 191 -20.08 -13.15 -2.72
C LEU A 191 -20.19 -14.13 -1.54
N ASN A 192 -20.67 -15.33 -1.80
CA ASN A 192 -20.93 -16.37 -0.80
C ASN A 192 -19.80 -17.41 -0.74
N TYR A 193 -18.79 -17.18 0.07
CA TYR A 193 -17.68 -18.12 0.27
C TYR A 193 -18.06 -19.43 0.99
N GLY A 194 -19.27 -19.54 1.51
CA GLY A 194 -19.84 -20.81 1.95
C GLY A 194 -20.19 -21.76 0.77
N ASN A 195 -20.22 -21.26 -0.46
CA ASN A 195 -20.46 -22.04 -1.67
C ASN A 195 -19.12 -22.49 -2.32
N PRO A 196 -18.80 -23.80 -2.33
CA PRO A 196 -17.54 -24.28 -2.93
C PRO A 196 -17.42 -23.98 -4.44
N ALA A 197 -18.55 -23.93 -5.16
CA ALA A 197 -18.52 -23.60 -6.59
C ALA A 197 -18.09 -22.15 -6.86
N LEU A 198 -18.46 -21.22 -5.96
CA LEU A 198 -17.91 -19.85 -6.00
C LEU A 198 -16.41 -19.86 -5.75
N GLN A 199 -15.92 -20.58 -4.75
CA GLN A 199 -14.47 -20.61 -4.47
C GLN A 199 -13.69 -21.12 -5.67
N GLU A 200 -14.15 -22.18 -6.35
CA GLU A 200 -13.53 -22.67 -7.60
C GLU A 200 -13.57 -21.62 -8.72
N ALA A 201 -14.69 -20.93 -8.90
CA ALA A 201 -14.80 -19.86 -9.88
C ALA A 201 -13.82 -18.73 -9.59
N MET A 202 -13.70 -18.28 -8.34
CA MET A 202 -12.77 -17.23 -7.93
C MET A 202 -11.30 -17.65 -8.07
N ILE A 203 -10.95 -18.90 -7.80
CA ILE A 203 -9.60 -19.44 -8.07
C ILE A 203 -9.33 -19.45 -9.59
N GLY A 204 -10.32 -19.79 -10.39
CA GLY A 204 -10.26 -19.70 -11.85
C GLY A 204 -9.97 -18.28 -12.34
N GLU A 205 -10.68 -17.29 -11.81
CA GLU A 205 -10.43 -15.87 -12.11
C GLU A 205 -9.02 -15.44 -11.71
N LEU A 206 -8.61 -15.77 -10.48
CA LEU A 206 -7.28 -15.42 -9.97
C LEU A 206 -6.16 -16.07 -10.80
N THR A 207 -6.38 -17.30 -11.29
CA THR A 207 -5.45 -17.98 -12.19
C THR A 207 -5.34 -17.24 -13.53
N ARG A 208 -6.45 -16.78 -14.10
CA ARG A 208 -6.43 -15.96 -15.34
C ARG A 208 -5.73 -14.61 -15.15
N ILE A 209 -5.94 -13.95 -14.00
CA ILE A 209 -5.24 -12.72 -13.64
C ILE A 209 -3.73 -12.95 -13.58
N SER A 210 -3.29 -14.08 -13.02
CA SER A 210 -1.87 -14.40 -12.89
C SER A 210 -1.14 -14.56 -14.23
N GLU A 211 -1.85 -14.77 -15.32
CA GLU A 211 -1.28 -14.76 -16.68
C GLU A 211 -1.05 -13.32 -17.20
N GLN A 212 -1.77 -12.32 -16.65
CA GLN A 212 -1.76 -10.94 -17.10
C GLN A 212 -0.84 -10.00 -16.31
N CYS A 213 -0.41 -10.38 -15.09
CA CYS A 213 0.45 -9.57 -14.22
C CYS A 213 1.46 -10.43 -13.46
N ASP A 214 2.24 -9.81 -12.60
CA ASP A 214 3.30 -10.46 -11.81
C ASP A 214 2.90 -10.62 -10.34
N GLY A 215 1.79 -9.99 -9.93
CA GLY A 215 1.22 -10.08 -8.60
C GLY A 215 -0.12 -9.36 -8.49
N VAL A 216 -0.83 -9.62 -7.40
CA VAL A 216 -2.12 -8.98 -7.09
C VAL A 216 -2.13 -8.36 -5.71
N ARG A 217 -2.81 -7.21 -5.61
CA ARG A 217 -3.32 -6.70 -4.35
C ARG A 217 -4.74 -7.23 -4.17
N CYS A 218 -4.95 -7.99 -3.11
CA CYS A 218 -6.24 -8.56 -2.79
C CYS A 218 -7.03 -7.60 -1.91
N ASP A 219 -8.12 -7.09 -2.46
CA ASP A 219 -9.03 -6.14 -1.82
C ASP A 219 -9.69 -6.76 -0.59
N MET A 220 -9.63 -6.06 0.56
CA MET A 220 -10.25 -6.49 1.81
C MET A 220 -10.08 -7.99 2.09
N ALA A 221 -8.86 -8.51 1.90
CA ALA A 221 -8.58 -9.95 1.87
C ALA A 221 -9.01 -10.72 3.12
N MET A 222 -9.04 -10.07 4.28
CA MET A 222 -9.46 -10.68 5.54
C MET A 222 -10.97 -10.96 5.61
N LEU A 223 -11.80 -10.36 4.74
CA LEU A 223 -13.26 -10.58 4.79
C LEU A 223 -13.67 -12.00 4.39
N VAL A 224 -12.81 -12.72 3.67
CA VAL A 224 -13.05 -14.11 3.28
C VAL A 224 -12.38 -15.12 4.24
N LEU A 225 -11.75 -14.67 5.34
CA LEU A 225 -11.31 -15.54 6.41
C LEU A 225 -12.55 -16.21 7.07
N PRO A 226 -12.51 -17.52 7.36
CA PRO A 226 -13.69 -18.25 7.83
C PRO A 226 -14.37 -17.64 9.06
N ASP A 227 -13.60 -17.21 10.05
CA ASP A 227 -14.11 -16.59 11.26
C ASP A 227 -14.69 -15.19 11.04
N VAL A 228 -14.11 -14.41 10.15
CA VAL A 228 -14.63 -13.09 9.76
C VAL A 228 -15.90 -13.24 8.93
N PHE A 229 -15.90 -14.18 7.97
CA PHE A 229 -17.05 -14.48 7.13
C PHE A 229 -18.24 -15.00 7.95
N GLU A 230 -18.00 -15.98 8.87
CA GLU A 230 -19.02 -16.52 9.77
C GLU A 230 -19.60 -15.43 10.69
N ARG A 231 -18.76 -14.56 11.24
CA ARG A 231 -19.21 -13.42 12.07
C ARG A 231 -20.09 -12.44 11.31
N THR A 232 -19.78 -12.20 10.03
CA THR A 232 -20.50 -11.21 9.20
C THR A 232 -21.81 -11.77 8.66
N TRP A 233 -21.83 -13.05 8.26
CA TRP A 233 -22.91 -13.66 7.49
C TRP A 233 -23.61 -14.83 8.19
N GLY A 234 -23.07 -15.35 9.31
CA GLY A 234 -23.58 -16.55 9.97
C GLY A 234 -23.35 -17.83 9.16
N ILE A 235 -22.50 -17.78 8.16
CA ILE A 235 -22.21 -18.88 7.23
C ILE A 235 -20.77 -19.35 7.44
N ARG A 236 -20.58 -20.65 7.64
CA ARG A 236 -19.24 -21.25 7.68
C ARG A 236 -18.69 -21.37 6.28
N ALA A 237 -17.52 -20.77 6.06
CA ALA A 237 -16.78 -20.88 4.82
C ALA A 237 -15.53 -21.76 5.02
N PRO A 238 -15.18 -22.63 4.05
CA PRO A 238 -13.85 -23.27 4.03
C PRO A 238 -12.73 -22.25 3.88
N LEU A 239 -11.49 -22.65 4.19
CA LEU A 239 -10.31 -21.83 3.91
C LEU A 239 -10.16 -21.64 2.40
N PHE A 240 -10.09 -20.38 1.97
CA PHE A 240 -9.93 -20.01 0.56
C PHE A 240 -8.48 -19.77 0.17
N TRP A 241 -7.77 -18.93 0.93
CA TRP A 241 -6.46 -18.41 0.52
C TRP A 241 -5.36 -19.46 0.34
N PRO A 242 -5.19 -20.46 1.23
CA PRO A 242 -4.12 -21.46 1.05
C PRO A 242 -4.25 -22.23 -0.26
N GLU A 243 -5.46 -22.62 -0.64
CA GLU A 243 -5.73 -23.31 -1.90
C GLU A 243 -5.51 -22.36 -3.08
N ALA A 244 -6.06 -21.14 -3.02
CA ALA A 244 -5.96 -20.15 -4.07
C ALA A 244 -4.49 -19.76 -4.36
N THR A 245 -3.71 -19.44 -3.33
CA THR A 245 -2.31 -19.04 -3.48
C THR A 245 -1.43 -20.18 -3.97
N SER A 246 -1.68 -21.43 -3.51
CA SER A 246 -0.95 -22.62 -3.97
C SER A 246 -1.19 -22.89 -5.44
N ARG A 247 -2.45 -22.99 -5.86
CA ARG A 247 -2.83 -23.29 -7.25
C ARG A 247 -2.32 -22.26 -8.25
N VAL A 248 -2.37 -20.97 -7.88
CA VAL A 248 -1.80 -19.92 -8.72
C VAL A 248 -0.28 -20.08 -8.87
N ARG A 249 0.44 -20.35 -7.77
CA ARG A 249 1.90 -20.51 -7.80
C ARG A 249 2.37 -21.78 -8.49
N GLU A 250 1.57 -22.83 -8.49
CA GLU A 250 1.83 -24.04 -9.30
C GLU A 250 1.87 -23.70 -10.80
N ARG A 251 1.01 -22.78 -11.26
CA ARG A 251 0.94 -22.33 -12.65
C ARG A 251 1.91 -21.18 -12.96
N THR A 252 2.02 -20.23 -12.04
CA THR A 252 2.85 -19.03 -12.17
C THR A 252 3.80 -18.92 -10.97
N PRO A 253 4.95 -19.65 -10.99
CA PRO A 253 5.91 -19.63 -9.89
C PRO A 253 6.43 -18.21 -9.61
N GLY A 254 6.47 -17.82 -8.32
CA GLY A 254 6.90 -16.50 -7.89
C GLY A 254 5.86 -15.39 -8.03
N PHE A 255 4.60 -15.75 -8.33
CA PHE A 255 3.49 -14.80 -8.31
C PHE A 255 3.28 -14.21 -6.92
N CYS A 256 3.23 -12.87 -6.84
CA CYS A 256 3.18 -12.12 -5.58
C CYS A 256 1.73 -11.87 -5.14
N PHE A 257 1.46 -12.08 -3.85
CA PHE A 257 0.19 -11.75 -3.21
C PHE A 257 0.40 -10.69 -2.14
N MET A 258 -0.29 -9.55 -2.27
CA MET A 258 -0.35 -8.50 -1.25
C MET A 258 -1.78 -8.37 -0.71
N ALA A 259 -1.94 -8.51 0.60
CA ALA A 259 -3.23 -8.40 1.26
C ALA A 259 -3.50 -6.97 1.71
N GLU A 260 -4.65 -6.43 1.31
CA GLU A 260 -5.28 -5.42 2.14
C GLU A 260 -5.88 -6.10 3.36
N VAL A 261 -5.44 -5.67 4.54
CA VAL A 261 -5.81 -6.30 5.80
C VAL A 261 -5.84 -5.30 6.93
N TYR A 262 -6.78 -5.50 7.85
CA TYR A 262 -7.01 -4.68 9.04
C TYR A 262 -7.24 -5.59 10.26
N TRP A 263 -7.44 -4.99 11.44
CA TRP A 263 -7.86 -5.64 12.70
C TRP A 263 -6.82 -6.63 13.24
N ASP A 264 -5.53 -6.33 13.08
CA ASP A 264 -4.41 -7.16 13.53
C ASP A 264 -4.40 -8.58 12.91
N ARG A 265 -4.90 -8.69 11.64
CA ARG A 265 -4.97 -9.98 10.91
C ARG A 265 -3.81 -10.16 9.92
N GLU A 266 -2.77 -9.31 9.97
CA GLU A 266 -1.62 -9.34 9.07
C GLU A 266 -0.90 -10.69 9.13
N TRP A 267 -0.68 -11.20 10.36
CA TRP A 267 -0.06 -12.51 10.57
C TRP A 267 -0.87 -13.64 9.96
N ASP A 268 -2.21 -13.62 10.14
CA ASP A 268 -3.08 -14.64 9.58
C ASP A 268 -2.98 -14.70 8.05
N MET A 269 -2.96 -13.53 7.40
CA MET A 269 -2.79 -13.46 5.96
C MET A 269 -1.42 -13.98 5.50
N GLN A 270 -0.35 -13.62 6.21
CA GLN A 270 1.00 -14.14 5.94
C GLN A 270 1.06 -15.66 6.04
N GLN A 271 0.38 -16.27 7.03
CA GLN A 271 0.31 -17.73 7.18
C GLN A 271 -0.55 -18.41 6.10
N GLN A 272 -1.42 -17.67 5.42
CA GLN A 272 -2.25 -18.19 4.33
C GLN A 272 -1.64 -17.97 2.94
N GLY A 273 -0.35 -17.64 2.87
CA GLY A 273 0.42 -17.61 1.62
C GLY A 273 0.61 -16.23 1.02
N PHE A 274 0.30 -15.15 1.73
CA PHE A 274 0.59 -13.79 1.27
C PHE A 274 2.07 -13.45 1.46
N ASP A 275 2.66 -12.82 0.45
CA ASP A 275 4.02 -12.31 0.50
C ASP A 275 4.09 -11.01 1.30
N TYR A 276 3.03 -10.19 1.18
CA TYR A 276 2.92 -8.93 1.89
C TYR A 276 1.52 -8.71 2.44
N ALA A 277 1.44 -8.03 3.59
CA ALA A 277 0.22 -7.57 4.25
C ALA A 277 0.34 -6.08 4.58
N TYR A 278 -0.71 -5.29 4.41
CA TYR A 278 -0.71 -3.86 4.75
C TYR A 278 -0.29 -3.64 6.20
N ASP A 279 0.65 -2.71 6.44
CA ASP A 279 1.05 -2.29 7.79
C ASP A 279 0.22 -1.07 8.25
N LYS A 280 -1.08 -1.27 8.36
CA LYS A 280 -1.99 -0.22 8.85
C LYS A 280 -1.66 0.19 10.28
N ARG A 281 -1.18 -0.75 11.08
CA ARG A 281 -0.84 -0.50 12.48
C ARG A 281 0.32 0.47 12.66
N LEU A 282 1.38 0.36 11.85
CA LEU A 282 2.47 1.35 11.86
C LEU A 282 1.96 2.72 11.45
N TYR A 283 1.17 2.78 10.36
CA TYR A 283 0.57 4.03 9.89
C TYR A 283 -0.26 4.72 10.98
N ASP A 284 -1.11 4.00 11.70
CA ASP A 284 -1.94 4.56 12.78
C ASP A 284 -1.09 5.06 13.94
N ARG A 285 -0.08 4.29 14.37
CA ARG A 285 0.87 4.68 15.43
C ARG A 285 1.67 5.94 15.07
N LEU A 286 2.06 6.08 13.80
CA LEU A 286 2.71 7.29 13.32
C LEU A 286 1.78 8.50 13.38
N ARG A 287 0.51 8.33 13.01
CA ARG A 287 -0.50 9.40 13.14
C ARG A 287 -0.75 9.83 14.58
N GLU A 288 -0.76 8.89 15.51
CA GLU A 288 -0.88 9.18 16.95
C GLU A 288 0.31 9.99 17.49
N GLY A 289 1.47 9.93 16.84
CA GLY A 289 2.65 10.73 17.15
C GLY A 289 3.43 10.29 18.40
N HIS A 290 3.24 9.04 18.85
CA HIS A 290 3.91 8.50 20.05
C HIS A 290 5.10 7.60 19.69
N ALA A 291 6.32 8.11 19.85
CA ALA A 291 7.56 7.40 19.50
C ALA A 291 7.68 6.00 20.14
N ARG A 292 7.27 5.85 21.41
CA ARG A 292 7.30 4.54 22.10
C ARG A 292 6.44 3.50 21.37
N SER A 293 5.18 3.83 21.03
CA SER A 293 4.28 2.91 20.33
C SER A 293 4.85 2.51 18.97
N VAL A 294 5.46 3.46 18.25
CA VAL A 294 6.14 3.19 16.97
C VAL A 294 7.34 2.27 17.17
N ARG A 295 8.19 2.53 18.17
CA ARG A 295 9.36 1.68 18.47
C ARG A 295 8.94 0.26 18.87
N GLU A 296 7.88 0.12 19.68
CA GLU A 296 7.34 -1.19 20.08
C GLU A 296 6.85 -2.02 18.91
N HIS A 297 6.39 -1.40 17.80
CA HIS A 297 6.02 -2.10 16.59
C HIS A 297 7.18 -2.89 15.98
N PHE A 298 8.41 -2.39 16.11
CA PHE A 298 9.62 -2.98 15.54
C PHE A 298 10.24 -4.10 16.40
N HIS A 299 9.66 -4.44 17.55
CA HIS A 299 10.10 -5.60 18.36
C HIS A 299 9.58 -6.95 17.83
N ALA A 300 8.64 -6.95 16.87
CA ALA A 300 8.22 -8.18 16.21
C ALA A 300 9.38 -8.79 15.40
N GLY A 301 9.39 -10.11 15.24
CA GLY A 301 10.42 -10.83 14.50
C GLY A 301 10.51 -10.41 13.02
N LEU A 302 11.68 -10.59 12.41
CA LEU A 302 11.90 -10.26 11.00
C LEU A 302 11.03 -11.10 10.06
N ASP A 303 10.70 -12.34 10.41
CA ASP A 303 9.78 -13.21 9.68
C ASP A 303 8.40 -12.58 9.47
N TYR A 304 7.96 -11.74 10.43
CA TYR A 304 6.75 -10.93 10.30
C TYR A 304 7.02 -9.59 9.60
N GLN A 305 8.10 -8.88 10.00
CA GLN A 305 8.41 -7.53 9.53
C GLN A 305 8.70 -7.49 8.02
N ASP A 306 9.40 -8.50 7.49
CA ASP A 306 9.79 -8.58 6.07
C ASP A 306 8.59 -8.72 5.14
N LYS A 307 7.45 -9.19 5.66
CA LYS A 307 6.21 -9.41 4.92
C LYS A 307 5.17 -8.31 5.13
N LEU A 308 5.57 -7.13 5.58
CA LEU A 308 4.68 -5.98 5.71
C LEU A 308 4.83 -5.04 4.52
N ALA A 309 3.71 -4.58 3.98
CA ALA A 309 3.66 -3.49 2.99
C ALA A 309 3.44 -2.17 3.72
N ARG A 310 4.49 -1.34 3.76
CA ARG A 310 4.56 -0.12 4.56
C ARG A 310 4.24 1.11 3.73
N PHE A 311 3.31 1.92 4.20
CA PHE A 311 2.84 3.12 3.51
C PHE A 311 2.57 4.27 4.47
N LEU A 312 2.56 5.49 3.95
CA LEU A 312 2.07 6.71 4.64
C LEU A 312 0.76 7.22 4.08
N GLU A 313 0.41 6.79 2.90
CA GLU A 313 -0.89 7.01 2.25
C GLU A 313 -1.12 5.91 1.20
N ASN A 314 -2.36 5.72 0.84
CA ASN A 314 -2.81 4.95 -0.30
C ASN A 314 -4.06 5.61 -0.91
N HIS A 315 -4.80 4.92 -1.77
CA HIS A 315 -6.01 5.49 -2.39
C HIS A 315 -7.19 5.67 -1.41
N ASP A 316 -7.19 4.98 -0.25
CA ASP A 316 -8.25 5.06 0.77
C ASP A 316 -7.91 6.02 1.91
N GLU A 317 -6.64 6.08 2.30
CA GLU A 317 -6.19 6.93 3.39
C GLU A 317 -6.07 8.40 2.98
N PRO A 318 -6.19 9.34 3.93
CA PRO A 318 -5.86 10.74 3.67
C PRO A 318 -4.42 10.90 3.16
N ARG A 319 -4.17 11.93 2.37
CA ARG A 319 -2.82 12.24 1.88
C ARG A 319 -1.85 12.44 3.03
N ALA A 320 -0.64 11.91 2.90
CA ALA A 320 0.40 12.03 3.92
C ALA A 320 0.72 13.49 4.25
N ALA A 321 0.78 14.35 3.23
CA ALA A 321 1.03 15.78 3.41
C ALA A 321 -0.10 16.54 4.14
N THR A 322 -1.30 15.95 4.22
CA THR A 322 -2.42 16.47 5.01
C THR A 322 -2.43 15.88 6.43
N THR A 323 -2.02 14.60 6.54
CA THR A 323 -2.05 13.83 7.79
C THR A 323 -0.90 14.20 8.73
N PHE A 324 0.30 14.39 8.17
CA PHE A 324 1.52 14.65 8.92
C PHE A 324 1.97 16.11 8.69
N PRO A 325 1.98 16.96 9.73
CA PRO A 325 2.55 18.30 9.62
C PRO A 325 4.01 18.30 9.18
N SER A 326 4.48 19.44 8.68
CA SER A 326 5.88 19.63 8.28
C SER A 326 6.88 19.18 9.38
N GLY A 327 7.93 18.50 8.96
CA GLY A 327 8.90 17.84 9.86
C GLY A 327 8.44 16.45 10.29
N GLN A 328 7.23 16.30 10.80
CA GLN A 328 6.67 14.99 11.14
C GLN A 328 6.51 14.10 9.91
N HIS A 329 6.17 14.66 8.74
CA HIS A 329 6.05 13.94 7.49
C HIS A 329 7.37 13.25 7.11
N GLU A 330 8.47 14.02 7.12
CA GLU A 330 9.79 13.50 6.80
C GLU A 330 10.25 12.44 7.80
N ALA A 331 10.02 12.68 9.10
CA ALA A 331 10.32 11.71 10.15
C ALA A 331 9.53 10.40 9.99
N ALA A 332 8.22 10.50 9.73
CA ALA A 332 7.36 9.34 9.48
C ALA A 332 7.79 8.58 8.21
N ALA A 333 8.17 9.29 7.12
CA ALA A 333 8.65 8.69 5.89
C ALA A 333 9.95 7.92 6.09
N VAL A 334 10.91 8.47 6.85
CA VAL A 334 12.17 7.79 7.18
C VAL A 334 11.91 6.52 7.97
N ILE A 335 11.05 6.56 8.98
CA ILE A 335 10.68 5.38 9.78
C ILE A 335 10.02 4.32 8.88
N THR A 336 9.04 4.72 8.08
CA THR A 336 8.24 3.81 7.26
C THR A 336 9.07 3.14 6.17
N PHE A 337 9.81 3.92 5.38
CA PHE A 337 10.45 3.41 4.17
C PHE A 337 11.88 2.90 4.37
N LEU A 338 12.54 3.26 5.48
CA LEU A 338 13.83 2.68 5.83
C LEU A 338 13.72 1.47 6.79
N ALA A 339 12.50 1.06 7.17
CA ALA A 339 12.24 -0.20 7.84
C ALA A 339 12.18 -1.37 6.84
N PRO A 340 12.31 -2.66 7.31
CA PRO A 340 12.16 -3.83 6.45
C PRO A 340 10.74 -3.99 5.92
N GLY A 341 10.55 -4.72 4.83
CA GLY A 341 9.28 -4.95 4.15
C GLY A 341 9.18 -4.28 2.77
N LEU A 342 8.01 -4.37 2.15
CA LEU A 342 7.69 -3.70 0.89
C LEU A 342 7.44 -2.21 1.14
N ARG A 343 8.10 -1.35 0.39
CA ARG A 343 7.96 0.11 0.47
C ARG A 343 6.91 0.59 -0.50
N PHE A 344 5.74 0.92 0.01
CA PHE A 344 4.57 1.23 -0.81
C PHE A 344 4.36 2.75 -0.90
N PHE A 345 4.62 3.31 -2.08
CA PHE A 345 4.38 4.71 -2.44
C PHE A 345 3.10 4.88 -3.26
N HIS A 346 2.42 6.00 -3.09
CA HIS A 346 1.21 6.34 -3.83
C HIS A 346 1.47 7.53 -4.76
N GLN A 347 0.85 7.53 -5.94
CA GLN A 347 0.95 8.61 -6.92
C GLN A 347 0.51 9.95 -6.32
N GLY A 348 1.39 10.96 -6.43
CA GLY A 348 1.20 12.29 -5.86
C GLY A 348 1.80 12.48 -4.46
N GLN A 349 2.20 11.39 -3.77
CA GLN A 349 2.86 11.47 -2.47
C GLN A 349 4.21 12.18 -2.56
N LEU A 350 5.00 11.85 -3.58
CA LEU A 350 6.33 12.43 -3.79
C LEU A 350 6.28 13.92 -4.10
N GLU A 351 5.18 14.39 -4.64
CA GLU A 351 4.91 15.80 -4.95
C GLU A 351 4.20 16.53 -3.81
N GLY A 352 3.87 15.84 -2.72
CA GLY A 352 3.19 16.42 -1.57
C GLY A 352 1.76 16.88 -1.86
N ARG A 353 1.01 16.12 -2.67
CA ARG A 353 -0.40 16.41 -2.96
C ARG A 353 -1.25 16.33 -1.70
N LEU A 354 -2.28 17.18 -1.61
CA LEU A 354 -3.14 17.33 -0.42
C LEU A 354 -4.52 16.69 -0.58
N LYS A 355 -5.02 16.60 -1.82
CA LYS A 355 -6.36 16.07 -2.09
C LYS A 355 -6.34 14.57 -2.32
N ARG A 356 -7.09 13.84 -1.50
CA ARG A 356 -7.37 12.41 -1.75
C ARG A 356 -8.32 12.29 -2.93
N ILE A 357 -8.02 11.38 -3.84
CA ILE A 357 -8.86 11.11 -5.00
C ILE A 357 -9.63 9.83 -4.71
N SER A 358 -10.95 9.93 -4.60
CA SER A 358 -11.81 8.76 -4.44
C SER A 358 -11.62 7.78 -5.62
N PRO A 359 -11.62 6.45 -5.39
CA PRO A 359 -11.56 5.46 -6.46
C PRO A 359 -12.77 5.49 -7.40
N HIS A 360 -13.81 6.27 -7.07
CA HIS A 360 -14.97 6.55 -7.93
C HIS A 360 -14.71 7.66 -8.95
N LEU A 361 -13.61 8.41 -8.81
CA LEU A 361 -13.28 9.54 -9.68
C LEU A 361 -12.26 9.15 -10.76
N GLY A 362 -12.49 9.64 -11.96
CA GLY A 362 -11.59 9.50 -13.11
C GLY A 362 -10.62 10.67 -13.31
N ARG A 363 -10.67 11.70 -12.44
CA ARG A 363 -9.88 12.92 -12.58
C ARG A 363 -9.35 13.40 -11.23
N ALA A 364 -8.14 13.96 -11.23
CA ALA A 364 -7.57 14.68 -10.09
C ALA A 364 -7.67 16.20 -10.29
N PRO A 365 -7.76 16.99 -9.20
CA PRO A 365 -7.60 18.43 -9.27
C PRO A 365 -6.14 18.80 -9.61
N GLU A 366 -5.95 19.98 -10.14
CA GLU A 366 -4.62 20.57 -10.26
C GLU A 366 -4.18 21.10 -8.89
N GLU A 367 -3.02 20.66 -8.45
CA GLU A 367 -2.40 21.07 -7.21
C GLU A 367 -0.95 21.46 -7.42
N PRO A 368 -0.43 22.49 -6.72
CA PRO A 368 0.99 22.83 -6.79
C PRO A 368 1.85 21.69 -6.23
N VAL A 369 3.08 21.59 -6.74
CA VAL A 369 4.09 20.68 -6.20
C VAL A 369 4.71 21.30 -4.95
N ASN A 370 4.84 20.51 -3.89
CA ASN A 370 5.65 20.87 -2.73
C ASN A 370 7.12 20.52 -3.02
N GLU A 371 7.89 21.51 -3.47
CA GLU A 371 9.28 21.29 -3.91
C GLU A 371 10.20 20.82 -2.78
N SER A 372 9.92 21.18 -1.51
CA SER A 372 10.69 20.71 -0.36
C SER A 372 10.49 19.21 -0.15
N LEU A 373 9.23 18.76 -0.11
CA LEU A 373 8.92 17.32 0.00
C LEU A 373 9.43 16.53 -1.20
N LYS A 374 9.32 17.07 -2.40
CA LYS A 374 9.84 16.42 -3.60
C LYS A 374 11.36 16.21 -3.55
N GLN A 375 12.11 17.20 -3.07
CA GLN A 375 13.55 17.08 -2.87
C GLN A 375 13.88 16.08 -1.75
N PHE A 376 13.14 16.10 -0.65
CA PHE A 376 13.28 15.12 0.42
C PHE A 376 13.07 13.69 -0.11
N TYR A 377 11.97 13.43 -0.82
CA TYR A 377 11.70 12.10 -1.38
C TYR A 377 12.73 11.67 -2.44
N ALA A 378 13.26 12.60 -3.21
CA ALA A 378 14.35 12.29 -4.14
C ALA A 378 15.58 11.75 -3.40
N ARG A 379 15.99 12.38 -2.29
CA ARG A 379 17.09 11.90 -1.44
C ARG A 379 16.75 10.56 -0.77
N LEU A 380 15.55 10.42 -0.24
CA LEU A 380 15.10 9.17 0.38
C LEU A 380 15.14 8.00 -0.60
N LEU A 381 14.66 8.19 -1.83
CA LEU A 381 14.71 7.17 -2.88
C LEU A 381 16.15 6.81 -3.28
N GLU A 382 17.10 7.76 -3.25
CA GLU A 382 18.53 7.48 -3.44
C GLU A 382 19.08 6.56 -2.32
N VAL A 383 18.69 6.81 -1.07
CA VAL A 383 19.06 5.95 0.06
C VAL A 383 18.47 4.55 -0.11
N LEU A 384 17.20 4.45 -0.49
CA LEU A 384 16.50 3.18 -0.69
C LEU A 384 17.09 2.31 -1.80
N ARG A 385 17.79 2.89 -2.78
CA ARG A 385 18.47 2.13 -3.85
C ARG A 385 19.77 1.48 -3.42
N ARG A 386 20.31 1.82 -2.23
CA ARG A 386 21.58 1.26 -1.76
C ARG A 386 21.45 -0.23 -1.46
N PRO A 387 22.39 -1.09 -1.89
CA PRO A 387 22.34 -2.52 -1.63
C PRO A 387 22.16 -2.87 -0.15
N ALA A 388 22.86 -2.12 0.75
CA ALA A 388 22.74 -2.32 2.19
C ALA A 388 21.31 -2.11 2.72
N ILE A 389 20.48 -1.29 2.05
CA ILE A 389 19.07 -1.03 2.42
C ILE A 389 18.11 -1.96 1.68
N ARG A 390 18.46 -2.38 0.46
CA ARG A 390 17.59 -3.25 -0.36
C ARG A 390 17.65 -4.70 0.02
N ASP A 391 18.86 -5.17 0.46
CA ASP A 391 19.16 -6.59 0.63
C ASP A 391 19.97 -6.86 1.89
N GLY A 392 20.23 -5.85 2.72
CA GLY A 392 21.05 -5.96 3.92
C GLY A 392 20.31 -6.51 5.14
N GLU A 393 21.06 -6.71 6.20
CA GLU A 393 20.55 -7.10 7.52
C GLU A 393 20.09 -5.88 8.30
N TRP A 394 18.87 -5.92 8.80
CA TRP A 394 18.28 -4.88 9.64
C TRP A 394 18.27 -5.29 11.11
N ARG A 395 18.41 -4.29 12.00
CA ARG A 395 18.18 -4.48 13.44
C ARG A 395 17.71 -3.19 14.12
N LEU A 396 16.79 -3.32 15.07
CA LEU A 396 16.39 -2.26 15.97
C LEU A 396 17.54 -1.97 16.96
N LEU A 397 17.75 -0.69 17.30
CA LEU A 397 18.80 -0.25 18.22
C LEU A 397 18.22 0.28 19.54
N GLU A 398 19.00 0.19 20.60
CA GLU A 398 18.67 0.80 21.89
C GLU A 398 18.92 2.31 21.86
N CYS A 399 17.97 3.10 22.39
CA CYS A 399 18.13 4.52 22.64
C CYS A 399 18.21 4.73 24.18
N ALA A 400 19.43 4.87 24.71
CA ALA A 400 19.66 5.07 26.12
C ALA A 400 19.62 6.56 26.52
N PRO A 401 19.32 6.91 27.80
CA PRO A 401 19.38 8.28 28.27
C PRO A 401 20.77 8.92 28.04
N ALA A 402 20.76 10.17 27.60
CA ALA A 402 22.02 10.93 27.40
C ALA A 402 22.76 11.21 28.70
N TRP A 403 22.03 11.33 29.80
CA TRP A 403 22.52 11.44 31.19
C TRP A 403 21.45 11.03 32.19
N ASP A 404 21.81 10.83 33.43
CA ASP A 404 20.87 10.44 34.49
C ASP A 404 19.74 11.49 34.63
N GLY A 405 18.48 11.02 34.54
CA GLY A 405 17.29 11.86 34.63
C GLY A 405 16.84 12.48 33.31
N ASN A 406 17.58 12.30 32.20
CA ASN A 406 17.09 12.71 30.88
C ASN A 406 16.23 11.60 30.27
N GLY A 407 14.91 11.78 30.24
CA GLY A 407 13.95 10.85 29.63
C GLY A 407 13.65 11.11 28.15
N SER A 408 14.33 12.08 27.49
CA SER A 408 14.04 12.44 26.10
C SER A 408 14.47 11.37 25.08
N ASN A 409 15.28 10.39 25.52
CA ASN A 409 15.61 9.20 24.71
C ASN A 409 14.36 8.42 24.27
N ASP A 410 13.25 8.50 25.01
CA ASP A 410 11.97 7.85 24.65
C ASP A 410 11.37 8.38 23.34
N ALA A 411 11.77 9.59 22.92
CA ALA A 411 11.38 10.19 21.65
C ALA A 411 12.07 9.56 20.42
N PHE A 412 13.11 8.74 20.63
CA PHE A 412 13.89 8.21 19.52
C PHE A 412 13.42 6.84 19.03
N ILE A 413 13.46 6.68 17.72
CA ILE A 413 13.46 5.40 17.01
C ILE A 413 14.79 5.30 16.27
N ALA A 414 15.58 4.25 16.54
CA ALA A 414 16.86 4.04 15.86
C ALA A 414 17.01 2.58 15.42
N PHE A 415 17.59 2.39 14.24
CA PHE A 415 17.87 1.07 13.69
C PHE A 415 19.10 1.11 12.77
N ALA A 416 19.66 -0.04 12.48
CA ALA A 416 20.84 -0.17 11.63
C ALA A 416 20.61 -1.14 10.48
N TRP A 417 21.27 -0.85 9.37
CA TRP A 417 21.42 -1.71 8.22
C TRP A 417 22.89 -2.08 8.00
N GLN A 418 23.11 -3.32 7.58
CA GLN A 418 24.45 -3.79 7.22
C GLN A 418 24.37 -4.57 5.91
N GLY A 419 25.06 -4.07 4.89
CA GLY A 419 25.17 -4.74 3.60
C GLY A 419 26.19 -5.88 3.64
N ALA A 420 26.04 -6.84 2.72
CA ALA A 420 27.00 -7.93 2.52
C ALA A 420 28.41 -7.42 2.09
N ASP A 421 28.46 -6.24 1.51
CA ASP A 421 29.68 -5.50 1.14
C ASP A 421 30.35 -4.77 2.32
N GLY A 422 29.77 -4.89 3.51
CA GLY A 422 30.25 -4.22 4.73
C GLY A 422 29.81 -2.78 4.89
N VAL A 423 29.01 -2.24 3.97
CA VAL A 423 28.42 -0.90 4.11
C VAL A 423 27.45 -0.89 5.29
N ARG A 424 27.52 0.15 6.10
CA ARG A 424 26.76 0.31 7.35
C ARG A 424 26.00 1.61 7.33
N VAL A 425 24.69 1.54 7.62
CA VAL A 425 23.83 2.70 7.74
C VAL A 425 23.11 2.65 9.08
N LEU A 426 23.24 3.73 9.85
CA LEU A 426 22.53 3.96 11.11
C LEU A 426 21.45 5.00 10.86
N VAL A 427 20.19 4.65 11.12
CA VAL A 427 19.06 5.56 11.06
C VAL A 427 18.65 5.93 12.47
N ALA A 428 18.44 7.22 12.72
CA ALA A 428 17.95 7.73 13.99
C ALA A 428 16.95 8.86 13.74
N VAL A 429 15.80 8.78 14.38
CA VAL A 429 14.70 9.73 14.24
C VAL A 429 14.25 10.18 15.62
N ASN A 430 14.24 11.50 15.85
CA ASN A 430 13.49 12.11 16.96
C ASN A 430 12.03 12.23 16.52
N TYR A 431 11.17 11.33 16.99
CA TYR A 431 9.75 11.33 16.65
C TYR A 431 8.92 12.05 17.73
N ALA A 432 9.30 13.30 18.03
CA ALA A 432 8.63 14.17 18.99
C ALA A 432 8.70 15.64 18.57
N ALA A 433 7.76 16.44 19.05
CA ALA A 433 7.66 17.89 18.80
C ALA A 433 8.59 18.73 19.69
N HIS A 434 9.63 18.15 20.28
CA HIS A 434 10.60 18.84 21.13
C HIS A 434 12.03 18.35 20.86
N PRO A 435 13.06 19.17 21.11
CA PRO A 435 14.46 18.73 21.06
C PRO A 435 14.68 17.57 22.02
N SER A 436 15.47 16.59 21.61
CA SER A 436 15.69 15.36 22.38
C SER A 436 17.13 14.87 22.26
N GLN A 437 17.62 14.21 23.32
CA GLN A 437 18.96 13.68 23.40
C GLN A 437 18.96 12.21 23.77
N CYS A 438 19.86 11.43 23.16
CA CYS A 438 20.06 10.03 23.50
C CYS A 438 21.46 9.55 23.15
N HIS A 439 21.83 8.37 23.67
CA HIS A 439 22.90 7.53 23.14
C HIS A 439 22.29 6.37 22.35
N VAL A 440 22.58 6.27 21.06
CA VAL A 440 22.19 5.11 20.24
C VAL A 440 23.25 4.02 20.39
N ARG A 441 22.88 2.90 21.01
CA ARG A 441 23.78 1.78 21.36
C ARG A 441 23.59 0.55 20.49
N GLY A 442 24.62 -0.30 20.46
CA GLY A 442 24.55 -1.62 19.80
C GLY A 442 24.52 -1.56 18.28
N SER A 443 25.01 -0.45 17.68
CA SER A 443 24.94 -0.28 16.23
C SER A 443 25.74 -1.33 15.45
N PHE A 444 27.00 -1.58 15.81
CA PHE A 444 27.87 -2.54 15.15
C PHE A 444 28.92 -3.08 16.12
N GLY A 445 29.26 -4.38 16.02
CA GLY A 445 30.09 -5.06 17.02
C GLY A 445 31.60 -4.79 16.95
N ASP A 446 32.10 -4.20 15.86
CA ASP A 446 33.53 -4.07 15.53
C ASP A 446 33.97 -2.63 15.30
N LEU A 447 33.41 -1.68 16.05
CA LEU A 447 33.71 -0.25 15.89
C LEU A 447 35.06 0.15 16.54
N GLY A 448 35.49 -0.54 17.58
CA GLY A 448 36.68 -0.18 18.35
C GLY A 448 37.98 -0.20 17.54
N GLY A 449 38.98 0.53 18.05
CA GLY A 449 40.35 0.57 17.53
C GLY A 449 40.57 1.41 16.28
N ARG A 450 39.56 2.16 15.80
CA ARG A 450 39.64 3.05 14.61
C ARG A 450 38.72 4.25 14.75
N SER A 451 38.89 5.25 13.88
CA SER A 451 37.98 6.38 13.78
C SER A 451 36.91 6.13 12.65
N TRP A 452 35.74 6.70 12.84
CA TRP A 452 34.63 6.58 11.87
C TRP A 452 34.14 7.95 11.45
N ARG A 453 33.89 8.09 10.17
CA ARG A 453 33.13 9.21 9.59
C ARG A 453 31.69 8.80 9.38
N LEU A 454 30.79 9.52 10.02
CA LEU A 454 29.35 9.40 9.85
C LEU A 454 28.89 10.48 8.87
N ARG A 455 28.45 10.09 7.68
CA ARG A 455 27.92 11.00 6.67
C ARG A 455 26.40 10.83 6.58
N ASP A 456 25.67 11.90 6.81
CA ASP A 456 24.21 11.87 6.65
C ASP A 456 23.83 11.76 5.16
N LEU A 457 23.01 10.77 4.82
CA LEU A 457 22.52 10.53 3.45
C LEU A 457 21.26 11.34 3.13
N LEU A 458 20.58 11.87 4.14
CA LEU A 458 19.38 12.70 4.01
C LEU A 458 19.68 14.19 4.11
N GLY A 459 20.85 14.57 4.63
CA GLY A 459 21.28 15.94 4.85
C GLY A 459 22.77 16.11 4.62
N ASP A 460 23.31 17.25 5.07
CA ASP A 460 24.71 17.61 4.87
C ASP A 460 25.59 17.36 6.10
N ALA A 461 25.02 16.75 7.19
CA ALA A 461 25.74 16.54 8.42
C ALA A 461 26.88 15.51 8.26
N VAL A 462 28.05 15.84 8.77
CA VAL A 462 29.24 14.95 8.80
C VAL A 462 29.86 15.01 10.17
N TYR A 463 30.06 13.84 10.79
CA TYR A 463 30.69 13.74 12.09
C TYR A 463 31.85 12.74 12.05
N ASP A 464 32.99 13.11 12.67
CA ASP A 464 34.07 12.16 12.96
C ASP A 464 33.92 11.68 14.40
N ARG A 465 34.01 10.37 14.65
CA ARG A 465 33.83 9.73 15.97
C ARG A 465 34.91 8.69 16.24
N ASP A 466 35.33 8.62 17.49
CA ASP A 466 36.21 7.56 17.98
C ASP A 466 35.41 6.25 18.08
N GLY A 467 35.95 5.16 17.53
CA GLY A 467 35.25 3.87 17.51
C GLY A 467 35.19 3.21 18.90
N ASN A 468 36.12 3.47 19.79
CA ASN A 468 36.03 2.95 21.17
C ASN A 468 34.91 3.64 21.94
N ASP A 469 34.73 4.96 21.73
CA ASP A 469 33.64 5.72 22.33
C ASP A 469 32.28 5.23 21.76
N LEU A 470 32.18 5.06 20.45
CA LEU A 470 30.97 4.48 19.83
C LEU A 470 30.64 3.08 20.36
N ALA A 471 31.66 2.24 20.59
CA ALA A 471 31.46 0.89 21.09
C ALA A 471 31.05 0.87 22.58
N THR A 472 31.53 1.81 23.37
CA THR A 472 31.31 1.86 24.82
C THR A 472 30.07 2.64 25.22
N ASN A 473 29.92 3.85 24.67
CA ASN A 473 28.86 4.80 25.03
C ASN A 473 27.72 4.84 24.01
N GLY A 474 27.98 4.43 22.76
CA GLY A 474 27.07 4.61 21.63
C GLY A 474 27.22 5.98 20.97
N LEU A 475 26.41 6.24 19.94
CA LEU A 475 26.37 7.52 19.26
C LEU A 475 25.52 8.51 20.05
N TYR A 476 26.14 9.54 20.62
CA TYR A 476 25.40 10.66 21.21
C TYR A 476 24.73 11.50 20.13
N LEU A 477 23.44 11.79 20.32
CA LEU A 477 22.61 12.64 19.47
C LEU A 477 21.91 13.71 20.30
N ASP A 478 21.94 14.94 19.82
CA ASP A 478 21.15 16.09 20.27
C ASP A 478 20.50 16.69 19.02
N VAL A 479 19.20 16.46 18.86
CA VAL A 479 18.51 16.72 17.59
C VAL A 479 17.20 17.48 17.80
N ALA A 480 16.87 18.31 16.82
CA ALA A 480 15.68 19.14 16.82
C ALA A 480 14.37 18.29 16.73
N PRO A 481 13.20 18.90 16.98
CA PRO A 481 11.90 18.22 16.78
C PRO A 481 11.79 17.61 15.38
N TRP A 482 11.31 16.36 15.30
CA TRP A 482 11.07 15.61 14.06
C TRP A 482 12.30 15.42 13.16
N GLN A 483 13.49 15.75 13.64
CA GLN A 483 14.71 15.59 12.86
C GLN A 483 15.08 14.11 12.71
N CYS A 484 15.52 13.74 11.50
CA CYS A 484 15.96 12.40 11.16
C CYS A 484 17.33 12.43 10.48
N HIS A 485 18.08 11.34 10.67
CA HIS A 485 19.38 11.11 10.04
C HIS A 485 19.47 9.66 9.55
N ALA A 486 20.16 9.48 8.43
CA ALA A 486 20.59 8.18 7.93
C ALA A 486 22.11 8.23 7.70
N PHE A 487 22.88 7.86 8.72
CA PHE A 487 24.34 7.96 8.71
C PHE A 487 24.98 6.74 8.05
N GLU A 488 25.68 6.95 6.95
CA GLU A 488 26.64 5.97 6.44
C GLU A 488 27.93 6.06 7.26
N LEU A 489 28.39 4.91 7.80
CA LEU A 489 29.62 4.81 8.57
C LEU A 489 30.77 4.39 7.67
N VAL A 490 31.77 5.26 7.52
CA VAL A 490 32.97 5.00 6.72
C VAL A 490 34.20 4.97 7.66
N SER A 491 34.91 3.84 7.65
CA SER A 491 36.16 3.72 8.43
C SER A 491 37.21 4.70 7.94
N ARG A 492 37.86 5.38 8.85
CA ARG A 492 39.07 6.15 8.59
C ARG A 492 40.28 5.35 9.10
N THR A 493 41.19 5.11 8.21
CA THR A 493 42.52 4.54 8.52
C THR A 493 43.34 5.50 9.36
#